data_ab364cd5cd9767f8dff4eeb748eb4a82
#
_entry.id   ab364cd5cd9767f8dff4eeb748eb4a82
#
_cell.length_a   1.000
_cell.length_b   1.000
_cell.length_c   1.000
_cell.angle_alpha   90.00
_cell.angle_beta   90.00
_cell.angle_gamma   90.00
#
_symmetry.space_group_name_H-M   'P 1'
#
loop_
_entity.id
_entity.type
_entity.pdbx_description
1 polymer ?
#
loop_
_entity_poly.entity_id
_entity_poly.type
_entity_poly.pdbx_seq_one_letter_code
_entity_poly.pdbx_strand_id
1 'polypeptide(L)'
;MNFVMILAPGFEELEAIGTADVLTRLGAKVTMAGLNSMNMKGSHGYTIVADALLAELKADNFDGVILPGGLPGATNLLESELVIRWVQGMHKAGKITAAICAAPIVLARAGVLKSERFTMYPGFDAYLGGLKYTSAPAERDGNVVTGKGPGAVFAFAGKIAEAAGLGEKLPSLFNGMFVKF
;
A
#
# COMPACT_ATOMS: atom_id res chain seq x y z
N MET A 1 -14.97 -5.99 1.78
CA MET A 1 -14.02 -4.90 1.52
C MET A 1 -13.28 -5.20 0.23
N ASN A 2 -13.20 -4.23 -0.66
CA ASN A 2 -12.53 -4.33 -1.96
C ASN A 2 -11.37 -3.35 -1.98
N PHE A 3 -10.16 -3.83 -2.19
CA PHE A 3 -8.96 -3.01 -2.32
C PHE A 3 -8.43 -3.03 -3.74
N VAL A 4 -7.86 -1.93 -4.19
CA VAL A 4 -6.99 -1.90 -5.36
C VAL A 4 -5.53 -1.77 -4.89
N MET A 5 -4.67 -2.64 -5.39
CA MET A 5 -3.23 -2.53 -5.23
C MET A 5 -2.63 -2.09 -6.56
N ILE A 6 -2.00 -0.93 -6.58
CA ILE A 6 -1.46 -0.35 -7.82
C ILE A 6 0.00 -0.78 -7.97
N LEU A 7 0.27 -1.52 -9.04
CA LEU A 7 1.60 -2.00 -9.38
C LEU A 7 2.21 -1.13 -10.48
N ALA A 8 3.44 -0.66 -10.25
CA ALA A 8 4.27 -0.04 -11.27
C ALA A 8 5.52 -0.89 -11.50
N PRO A 9 6.17 -0.84 -12.69
CA PRO A 9 7.41 -1.56 -12.93
C PRO A 9 8.45 -1.28 -11.85
N GLY A 10 9.04 -2.33 -11.28
CA GLY A 10 9.99 -2.24 -10.17
C GLY A 10 9.32 -2.17 -8.78
N PHE A 11 8.05 -2.56 -8.66
CA PHE A 11 7.40 -2.76 -7.36
C PHE A 11 8.11 -3.85 -6.55
N GLU A 12 8.01 -3.82 -5.22
CA GLU A 12 8.58 -4.86 -4.35
C GLU A 12 7.59 -6.01 -4.20
N GLU A 13 8.01 -7.21 -4.58
CA GLU A 13 7.15 -8.37 -4.75
C GLU A 13 6.59 -8.90 -3.43
N LEU A 14 7.41 -8.97 -2.38
CA LEU A 14 6.98 -9.44 -1.07
C LEU A 14 5.93 -8.49 -0.46
N GLU A 15 6.14 -7.19 -0.62
CA GLU A 15 5.21 -6.17 -0.12
C GLU A 15 3.85 -6.26 -0.82
N ALA A 16 3.85 -6.44 -2.13
CA ALA A 16 2.62 -6.57 -2.90
C ALA A 16 1.89 -7.87 -2.57
N ILE A 17 2.54 -9.01 -2.79
CA ILE A 17 1.90 -10.32 -2.68
C ILE A 17 1.58 -10.65 -1.22
N GLY A 18 2.51 -10.41 -0.30
CA GLY A 18 2.30 -10.71 1.12
C GLY A 18 1.16 -9.89 1.72
N THR A 19 1.07 -8.60 1.38
CA THR A 19 -0.07 -7.77 1.84
C THR A 19 -1.39 -8.26 1.25
N ALA A 20 -1.43 -8.57 -0.05
CA ALA A 20 -2.64 -9.06 -0.70
C ALA A 20 -3.08 -10.43 -0.15
N ASP A 21 -2.14 -11.36 0.08
CA ASP A 21 -2.44 -12.69 0.63
C ASP A 21 -3.07 -12.58 2.03
N VAL A 22 -2.49 -11.77 2.92
CA VAL A 22 -3.05 -11.56 4.28
C VAL A 22 -4.47 -11.00 4.21
N LEU A 23 -4.70 -9.97 3.39
CA LEU A 23 -6.02 -9.34 3.27
C LEU A 23 -7.06 -10.30 2.65
N THR A 24 -6.64 -11.09 1.67
CA THR A 24 -7.51 -12.11 1.04
C THR A 24 -7.90 -13.20 2.03
N ARG A 25 -6.99 -13.66 2.87
CA ARG A 25 -7.28 -14.62 3.95
C ARG A 25 -8.28 -14.07 4.98
N LEU A 26 -8.31 -12.76 5.18
CA LEU A 26 -9.30 -12.08 6.03
C LEU A 26 -10.67 -11.90 5.35
N GLY A 27 -10.81 -12.29 4.09
CA GLY A 27 -12.04 -12.20 3.31
C GLY A 27 -12.20 -10.89 2.54
N ALA A 28 -11.14 -10.08 2.41
CA ALA A 28 -11.14 -8.95 1.49
C ALA A 28 -10.84 -9.41 0.05
N LYS A 29 -11.32 -8.66 -0.92
CA LYS A 29 -10.91 -8.78 -2.32
C LYS A 29 -9.81 -7.76 -2.60
N VAL A 30 -8.69 -8.21 -3.14
CA VAL A 30 -7.60 -7.33 -3.60
C VAL A 30 -7.47 -7.48 -5.11
N THR A 31 -7.64 -6.39 -5.84
CA THR A 31 -7.43 -6.32 -7.29
C THR A 31 -6.04 -5.75 -7.55
N MET A 32 -5.19 -6.50 -8.21
CA MET A 32 -3.88 -6.05 -8.67
C MET A 32 -4.07 -5.21 -9.93
N ALA A 33 -3.80 -3.92 -9.87
CA ALA A 33 -3.93 -3.00 -10.99
C ALA A 33 -2.57 -2.63 -11.56
N GLY A 34 -2.30 -3.00 -12.80
CA GLY A 34 -1.09 -2.56 -13.48
C GLY A 34 -1.19 -1.09 -13.91
N LEU A 35 -0.16 -0.29 -13.62
CA LEU A 35 -0.16 1.14 -13.97
C LEU A 35 -0.21 1.35 -15.48
N ASN A 36 0.63 0.63 -16.23
CA ASN A 36 0.81 0.82 -17.67
C ASN A 36 0.91 -0.48 -18.48
N SER A 37 0.82 -1.64 -17.84
CA SER A 37 0.89 -2.96 -18.46
C SER A 37 0.17 -3.98 -17.59
N MET A 38 -0.31 -5.06 -18.21
CA MET A 38 -0.82 -6.23 -17.48
C MET A 38 0.33 -7.08 -16.91
N ASN A 39 1.47 -7.12 -17.57
CA ASN A 39 2.66 -7.84 -17.12
C ASN A 39 3.56 -6.89 -16.35
N MET A 40 3.50 -6.97 -15.02
CA MET A 40 4.24 -6.09 -14.12
C MET A 40 5.49 -6.79 -13.58
N LYS A 41 6.66 -6.33 -14.01
CA LYS A 41 7.95 -6.83 -13.51
C LYS A 41 8.34 -6.11 -12.22
N GLY A 42 8.56 -6.88 -11.17
CA GLY A 42 9.01 -6.37 -9.88
C GLY A 42 10.51 -6.08 -9.81
N SER A 43 10.93 -5.51 -8.70
CA SER A 43 12.32 -5.08 -8.45
C SER A 43 13.33 -6.23 -8.37
N HIS A 44 12.87 -7.43 -8.01
CA HIS A 44 13.70 -8.64 -7.94
C HIS A 44 13.52 -9.57 -9.16
N GLY A 45 12.79 -9.10 -10.18
CA GLY A 45 12.72 -9.78 -11.48
C GLY A 45 11.54 -10.71 -11.68
N TYR A 46 10.70 -10.93 -10.67
CA TYR A 46 9.46 -11.70 -10.83
C TYR A 46 8.41 -10.88 -11.58
N THR A 47 7.64 -11.55 -12.42
CA THR A 47 6.56 -10.90 -13.17
C THR A 47 5.22 -11.36 -12.63
N ILE A 48 4.36 -10.39 -12.31
CA ILE A 48 2.97 -10.62 -11.94
C ILE A 48 2.09 -10.19 -13.10
N VAL A 49 1.10 -11.01 -13.43
CA VAL A 49 0.02 -10.62 -14.33
C VAL A 49 -1.03 -9.90 -13.49
N ALA A 50 -1.25 -8.62 -13.77
CA ALA A 50 -2.27 -7.83 -13.10
C ALA A 50 -3.68 -8.28 -13.51
N ASP A 51 -4.66 -8.01 -12.65
CA ASP A 51 -6.07 -8.33 -12.92
C ASP A 51 -6.70 -7.35 -13.92
N ALA A 52 -6.22 -6.12 -13.97
CA ALA A 52 -6.72 -5.06 -14.85
C ALA A 52 -5.67 -3.94 -15.01
N LEU A 53 -5.84 -3.07 -16.00
CA LEU A 53 -5.12 -1.80 -16.06
C LEU A 53 -5.79 -0.78 -15.13
N LEU A 54 -4.99 0.02 -14.42
CA LEU A 54 -5.51 1.05 -13.52
C LEU A 54 -6.47 2.03 -14.23
N ALA A 55 -6.18 2.35 -15.48
CA ALA A 55 -6.99 3.25 -16.30
C ALA A 55 -8.40 2.73 -16.61
N GLU A 56 -8.62 1.41 -16.51
CA GLU A 56 -9.91 0.74 -16.76
C GLU A 56 -10.78 0.65 -15.50
N LEU A 57 -10.20 0.93 -14.33
CA LEU A 57 -10.88 0.83 -13.05
C LEU A 57 -11.49 2.16 -12.61
N LYS A 58 -12.52 2.07 -11.76
CA LYS A 58 -13.17 3.23 -11.15
C LYS A 58 -12.96 3.20 -9.65
N ALA A 59 -12.44 4.30 -9.09
CA ALA A 59 -12.11 4.43 -7.66
C ALA A 59 -13.33 4.18 -6.75
N ASP A 60 -14.54 4.48 -7.22
CA ASP A 60 -15.75 4.28 -6.45
C ASP A 60 -16.05 2.81 -6.11
N ASN A 61 -15.53 1.88 -6.89
CA ASN A 61 -15.73 0.44 -6.70
C ASN A 61 -14.85 -0.16 -5.58
N PHE A 62 -13.95 0.64 -4.99
CA PHE A 62 -13.00 0.18 -3.99
C PHE A 62 -13.15 0.92 -2.67
N ASP A 63 -12.84 0.22 -1.58
CA ASP A 63 -12.86 0.73 -0.21
C ASP A 63 -11.49 1.27 0.22
N GLY A 64 -10.44 0.97 -0.55
CA GLY A 64 -9.10 1.47 -0.29
C GLY A 64 -8.12 1.22 -1.43
N VAL A 65 -7.03 1.99 -1.42
CA VAL A 65 -5.89 1.89 -2.33
C VAL A 65 -4.63 1.51 -1.55
N ILE A 66 -3.83 0.59 -2.10
CA ILE A 66 -2.59 0.09 -1.52
C ILE A 66 -1.47 0.28 -2.53
N LEU A 67 -0.37 0.87 -2.06
CA LEU A 67 0.82 1.16 -2.84
C LEU A 67 2.02 0.38 -2.27
N PRO A 68 2.50 -0.66 -2.94
CA PRO A 68 3.76 -1.30 -2.58
C PRO A 68 4.94 -0.40 -2.91
N GLY A 69 6.05 -0.61 -2.21
CA GLY A 69 7.29 0.08 -2.49
C GLY A 69 8.10 -0.55 -3.60
N GLY A 70 9.42 -0.63 -3.39
CA GLY A 70 10.38 -1.03 -4.40
C GLY A 70 10.83 0.13 -5.28
N LEU A 71 12.02 -0.01 -5.87
CA LEU A 71 12.55 0.96 -6.83
C LEU A 71 12.82 0.24 -8.16
N PRO A 72 12.47 0.88 -9.30
CA PRO A 72 11.88 2.21 -9.45
C PRO A 72 10.35 2.26 -9.25
N GLY A 73 9.69 1.23 -8.70
CA GLY A 73 8.24 1.15 -8.56
C GLY A 73 7.63 2.36 -7.86
N ALA A 74 8.15 2.72 -6.67
CA ALA A 74 7.64 3.86 -5.91
C ALA A 74 7.82 5.21 -6.63
N THR A 75 8.93 5.39 -7.37
CA THR A 75 9.14 6.61 -8.18
C THR A 75 8.22 6.64 -9.40
N ASN A 76 7.98 5.50 -10.04
CA ASN A 76 7.03 5.39 -11.14
C ASN A 76 5.59 5.71 -10.68
N LEU A 77 5.20 5.25 -9.47
CA LEU A 77 3.92 5.63 -8.87
C LEU A 77 3.87 7.12 -8.55
N LEU A 78 4.96 7.68 -7.99
CA LEU A 78 5.08 9.09 -7.64
C LEU A 78 4.90 9.99 -8.87
N GLU A 79 5.49 9.64 -10.02
CA GLU A 79 5.45 10.43 -11.24
C GLU A 79 4.10 10.36 -11.97
N SER A 80 3.25 9.38 -11.64
CA SER A 80 1.96 9.19 -12.28
C SER A 80 0.86 10.10 -11.71
N GLU A 81 0.43 11.08 -12.51
CA GLU A 81 -0.72 11.93 -12.16
C GLU A 81 -2.02 11.12 -11.95
N LEU A 82 -2.17 9.99 -12.62
CA LEU A 82 -3.31 9.11 -12.42
C LEU A 82 -3.30 8.53 -11.01
N VAL A 83 -2.15 8.05 -10.53
CA VAL A 83 -1.98 7.52 -9.16
C VAL A 83 -2.24 8.60 -8.13
N ILE A 84 -1.68 9.80 -8.33
CA ILE A 84 -1.89 10.93 -7.41
C ILE A 84 -3.39 11.25 -7.29
N ARG A 85 -4.12 11.34 -8.41
CA ARG A 85 -5.58 11.57 -8.39
C ARG A 85 -6.35 10.44 -7.69
N TRP A 86 -5.94 9.18 -7.88
CA TRP A 86 -6.53 8.05 -7.18
C TRP A 86 -6.38 8.18 -5.67
N VAL A 87 -5.16 8.43 -5.20
CA VAL A 87 -4.86 8.60 -3.76
C VAL A 87 -5.65 9.77 -3.16
N GLN A 88 -5.63 10.93 -3.83
CA GLN A 88 -6.37 12.11 -3.38
C GLN A 88 -7.88 11.86 -3.32
N GLY A 89 -8.45 11.25 -4.36
CA GLY A 89 -9.88 10.94 -4.42
C GLY A 89 -10.31 9.96 -3.32
N MET A 90 -9.54 8.88 -3.12
CA MET A 90 -9.78 7.89 -2.08
C MET A 90 -9.71 8.53 -0.68
N HIS A 91 -8.66 9.30 -0.42
CA HIS A 91 -8.49 9.97 0.87
C HIS A 91 -9.63 10.96 1.15
N LYS A 92 -10.00 11.79 0.15
CA LYS A 92 -11.11 12.75 0.25
C LYS A 92 -12.45 12.07 0.52
N ALA A 93 -12.66 10.87 -0.03
CA ALA A 93 -13.85 10.06 0.19
C ALA A 93 -13.83 9.30 1.54
N GLY A 94 -12.82 9.49 2.39
CA GLY A 94 -12.69 8.80 3.67
C GLY A 94 -12.29 7.33 3.55
N LYS A 95 -11.87 6.88 2.35
CA LYS A 95 -11.44 5.52 2.07
C LYS A 95 -10.00 5.27 2.52
N ILE A 96 -9.63 4.00 2.70
CA ILE A 96 -8.28 3.63 3.16
C ILE A 96 -7.25 3.98 2.09
N THR A 97 -6.19 4.68 2.50
CA THR A 97 -5.01 4.97 1.67
C THR A 97 -3.78 4.38 2.35
N ALA A 98 -3.18 3.37 1.74
CA ALA A 98 -2.09 2.62 2.33
C ALA A 98 -0.85 2.61 1.45
N ALA A 99 0.34 2.76 2.06
CA ALA A 99 1.61 2.71 1.34
C ALA A 99 2.72 2.14 2.23
N ILE A 100 3.62 1.35 1.65
CA ILE A 100 4.71 0.71 2.40
C ILE A 100 6.07 1.05 1.78
N CYS A 101 7.13 1.00 2.60
CA CYS A 101 8.53 1.13 2.19
C CYS A 101 8.83 2.53 1.62
N ALA A 102 9.20 2.64 0.35
CA ALA A 102 9.42 3.92 -0.32
C ALA A 102 8.11 4.61 -0.76
N ALA A 103 7.00 3.86 -0.91
CA ALA A 103 5.76 4.39 -1.47
C ALA A 103 5.06 5.51 -0.67
N PRO A 104 5.26 5.73 0.65
CA PRO A 104 4.71 6.89 1.34
C PRO A 104 5.09 8.25 0.73
N ILE A 105 6.15 8.34 -0.10
CA ILE A 105 6.44 9.55 -0.89
C ILE A 105 5.26 9.96 -1.79
N VAL A 106 4.50 8.98 -2.29
CA VAL A 106 3.29 9.20 -3.10
C VAL A 106 2.19 9.85 -2.26
N LEU A 107 2.01 9.37 -1.02
CA LEU A 107 1.06 9.96 -0.06
C LEU A 107 1.45 11.39 0.30
N ALA A 108 2.76 11.64 0.46
CA ALA A 108 3.28 13.00 0.71
C ALA A 108 2.97 13.93 -0.47
N ARG A 109 3.29 13.52 -1.70
CA ARG A 109 2.98 14.29 -2.92
C ARG A 109 1.48 14.55 -3.08
N ALA A 110 0.64 13.57 -2.75
CA ALA A 110 -0.81 13.70 -2.80
C ALA A 110 -1.38 14.63 -1.70
N GLY A 111 -0.56 15.08 -0.74
CA GLY A 111 -1.01 15.91 0.39
C GLY A 111 -1.83 15.15 1.42
N VAL A 112 -1.66 13.82 1.49
CA VAL A 112 -2.40 12.94 2.38
C VAL A 112 -1.74 12.81 3.75
N LEU A 113 -0.41 12.86 3.82
CA LEU A 113 0.32 12.87 5.09
C LEU A 113 0.21 14.24 5.74
N LYS A 114 -0.47 14.30 6.90
CA LYS A 114 -0.72 15.56 7.64
C LYS A 114 -0.16 15.56 9.05
N SER A 115 0.28 14.43 9.54
CA SER A 115 0.85 14.26 10.88
C SER A 115 2.15 13.48 10.81
N GLU A 116 2.90 13.44 11.90
CA GLU A 116 4.10 12.60 12.03
C GLU A 116 3.78 11.13 12.39
N ARG A 117 2.49 10.74 12.40
CA ARG A 117 2.05 9.35 12.66
C ARG A 117 2.06 8.51 11.38
N PHE A 118 3.20 8.43 10.76
CA PHE A 118 3.46 7.51 9.66
C PHE A 118 4.86 6.94 9.76
N THR A 119 5.10 5.85 9.06
CA THR A 119 6.42 5.21 8.93
C THR A 119 6.73 4.94 7.45
N MET A 120 7.99 4.79 7.12
CA MET A 120 8.45 4.46 5.78
C MET A 120 9.88 3.93 5.79
N TYR A 121 10.34 3.48 4.65
CA TYR A 121 11.77 3.15 4.48
C TYR A 121 12.61 4.42 4.56
N PRO A 122 13.73 4.40 5.31
CA PRO A 122 14.58 5.58 5.47
C PRO A 122 15.29 5.99 4.17
N GLY A 123 15.67 7.27 4.09
CA GLY A 123 16.44 7.81 2.95
C GLY A 123 15.62 8.55 1.90
N PHE A 124 14.32 8.77 2.13
CA PHE A 124 13.43 9.51 1.22
C PHE A 124 12.96 10.84 1.79
N ASP A 125 13.67 11.39 2.77
CA ASP A 125 13.28 12.59 3.52
C ASP A 125 13.06 13.82 2.61
N ALA A 126 13.80 13.91 1.50
CA ALA A 126 13.66 14.99 0.53
C ALA A 126 12.25 15.11 -0.08
N TYR A 127 11.47 14.01 -0.08
CA TYR A 127 10.11 14.00 -0.62
C TYR A 127 9.04 14.38 0.40
N LEU A 128 9.41 14.55 1.66
CA LEU A 128 8.45 14.71 2.76
C LEU A 128 8.12 16.16 3.11
N GLY A 129 8.80 17.14 2.49
CA GLY A 129 8.54 18.55 2.79
C GLY A 129 8.80 18.93 4.26
N GLY A 130 9.69 18.20 4.96
CA GLY A 130 10.02 18.45 6.36
C GLY A 130 9.21 17.61 7.38
N LEU A 131 8.25 16.80 6.94
CA LEU A 131 7.56 15.85 7.83
C LEU A 131 8.56 14.80 8.35
N LYS A 132 8.38 14.41 9.61
CA LYS A 132 9.15 13.34 10.25
C LYS A 132 8.30 12.09 10.39
N TYR A 133 8.91 10.93 10.28
CA TYR A 133 8.24 9.63 10.40
C TYR A 133 8.78 8.84 11.60
N THR A 134 7.98 7.91 12.07
CA THR A 134 8.34 7.01 13.16
C THR A 134 9.25 5.87 12.67
N SER A 135 9.81 5.11 13.60
CA SER A 135 10.54 3.88 13.28
C SER A 135 9.70 2.60 13.43
N ALA A 136 8.41 2.75 13.72
CA ALA A 136 7.50 1.61 13.91
C ALA A 136 7.41 0.73 12.65
N PRO A 137 7.17 -0.58 12.77
CA PRO A 137 6.96 -1.46 11.62
C PRO A 137 5.79 -1.01 10.75
N ALA A 138 4.70 -0.54 11.36
CA ALA A 138 3.54 0.02 10.67
C ALA A 138 2.86 1.07 11.55
N GLU A 139 2.27 2.07 10.91
CA GLU A 139 1.51 3.15 11.56
C GLU A 139 0.12 3.28 10.92
N ARG A 140 -0.81 3.76 11.73
CA ARG A 140 -2.15 4.14 11.26
C ARG A 140 -2.54 5.50 11.83
N ASP A 141 -2.93 6.41 10.95
CA ASP A 141 -3.52 7.70 11.28
C ASP A 141 -4.88 7.82 10.58
N GLY A 142 -5.95 7.56 11.34
CA GLY A 142 -7.29 7.46 10.79
C GLY A 142 -7.41 6.35 9.73
N ASN A 143 -7.61 6.76 8.48
CA ASN A 143 -7.68 5.88 7.31
C ASN A 143 -6.39 5.85 6.46
N VAL A 144 -5.35 6.52 6.92
CA VAL A 144 -4.01 6.44 6.32
C VAL A 144 -3.21 5.36 7.03
N VAL A 145 -2.65 4.42 6.27
CA VAL A 145 -1.84 3.32 6.81
C VAL A 145 -0.50 3.29 6.11
N THR A 146 0.57 3.20 6.89
CA THR A 146 1.92 3.11 6.33
C THR A 146 2.69 1.95 6.92
N GLY A 147 3.64 1.39 6.16
CA GLY A 147 4.54 0.33 6.56
C GLY A 147 5.99 0.66 6.27
N LYS A 148 6.91 0.12 7.07
CA LYS A 148 8.33 0.48 7.02
C LYS A 148 9.08 -0.15 5.84
N GLY A 149 8.76 -1.38 5.48
CA GLY A 149 9.46 -2.10 4.43
C GLY A 149 9.11 -3.59 4.39
N PRO A 150 9.82 -4.41 3.60
CA PRO A 150 9.43 -5.81 3.34
C PRO A 150 9.23 -6.64 4.60
N GLY A 151 10.09 -6.51 5.60
CA GLY A 151 9.96 -7.20 6.88
C GLY A 151 8.74 -6.79 7.72
N ALA A 152 8.05 -5.72 7.36
CA ALA A 152 6.88 -5.20 8.06
C ALA A 152 5.54 -5.56 7.39
N VAL A 153 5.53 -6.39 6.36
CA VAL A 153 4.34 -6.73 5.56
C VAL A 153 3.17 -7.20 6.42
N PHE A 154 3.40 -8.08 7.39
CA PHE A 154 2.33 -8.57 8.27
C PHE A 154 1.77 -7.48 9.19
N ALA A 155 2.63 -6.64 9.76
CA ALA A 155 2.21 -5.50 10.58
C ALA A 155 1.42 -4.48 9.74
N PHE A 156 1.87 -4.19 8.53
CA PHE A 156 1.21 -3.29 7.59
C PHE A 156 -0.17 -3.81 7.18
N ALA A 157 -0.25 -5.06 6.73
CA ALA A 157 -1.52 -5.71 6.38
C ALA A 157 -2.48 -5.77 7.58
N GLY A 158 -1.95 -5.99 8.79
CA GLY A 158 -2.71 -5.95 10.03
C GLY A 158 -3.33 -4.58 10.28
N LYS A 159 -2.58 -3.49 10.09
CA LYS A 159 -3.09 -2.12 10.24
C LYS A 159 -4.15 -1.76 9.18
N ILE A 160 -4.00 -2.25 7.95
CA ILE A 160 -5.04 -2.13 6.92
C ILE A 160 -6.30 -2.88 7.34
N ALA A 161 -6.16 -4.10 7.85
CA ALA A 161 -7.28 -4.91 8.31
C ALA A 161 -8.02 -4.26 9.50
N GLU A 162 -7.29 -3.68 10.46
CA GLU A 162 -7.86 -2.90 11.56
C GLU A 162 -8.67 -1.69 11.02
N ALA A 163 -8.11 -0.96 10.05
CA ALA A 163 -8.79 0.18 9.42
C ALA A 163 -10.05 -0.26 8.65
N ALA A 164 -10.04 -1.47 8.11
CA ALA A 164 -11.13 -2.08 7.36
C ALA A 164 -12.21 -2.76 8.24
N GLY A 165 -12.07 -2.73 9.58
CA GLY A 165 -12.99 -3.43 10.49
C GLY A 165 -12.82 -4.96 10.49
N LEU A 166 -11.69 -5.47 10.01
CA LEU A 166 -11.36 -6.91 9.96
C LEU A 166 -10.41 -7.33 11.10
N GLY A 167 -10.07 -6.40 12.01
CA GLY A 167 -9.04 -6.59 13.04
C GLY A 167 -9.31 -7.76 14.01
N GLU A 168 -10.57 -8.06 14.32
CA GLU A 168 -10.93 -9.18 15.22
C GLU A 168 -10.45 -10.54 14.71
N LYS A 169 -10.30 -10.71 13.40
CA LYS A 169 -9.85 -11.96 12.78
C LYS A 169 -8.32 -12.14 12.80
N LEU A 170 -7.55 -11.06 13.03
CA LEU A 170 -6.09 -11.06 12.93
C LEU A 170 -5.40 -12.06 13.89
N PRO A 171 -5.75 -12.15 15.20
CA PRO A 171 -5.05 -13.06 16.10
C PRO A 171 -5.14 -14.52 15.63
N SER A 172 -6.32 -14.95 15.21
CA SER A 172 -6.53 -16.32 14.71
C SER A 172 -5.79 -16.56 13.39
N LEU A 173 -5.84 -15.58 12.46
CA LEU A 173 -5.13 -15.70 11.21
C LEU A 173 -3.61 -15.77 11.41
N PHE A 174 -3.04 -14.86 12.18
CA PHE A 174 -1.59 -14.79 12.37
C PHE A 174 -1.06 -16.01 13.14
N ASN A 175 -1.83 -16.52 14.09
CA ASN A 175 -1.49 -17.79 14.73
C ASN A 175 -1.45 -18.94 13.71
N GLY A 176 -2.47 -19.06 12.85
CA GLY A 176 -2.51 -20.07 11.79
C GLY A 176 -1.43 -19.93 10.73
N MET A 177 -0.93 -18.72 10.50
CA MET A 177 0.18 -18.41 9.59
C MET A 177 1.57 -18.48 10.26
N PHE A 178 1.63 -18.80 11.57
CA PHE A 178 2.86 -18.80 12.36
C PHE A 178 3.61 -17.46 12.38
N VAL A 179 2.87 -16.36 12.24
CA VAL A 179 3.45 -15.00 12.33
C VAL A 179 3.77 -14.70 13.79
N LYS A 180 5.01 -14.28 14.05
CA LYS A 180 5.47 -13.85 15.38
C LYS A 180 5.93 -12.40 15.29
N PHE A 181 5.52 -11.58 16.24
CA PHE A 181 5.95 -10.18 16.41
C PHE A 181 6.87 -10.06 17.61
#